data_bc7f2140de2d04b19d435b8f4cce83d4
#
_entry.id   bc7f2140de2d04b19d435b8f4cce83d4
#
_cell.length_a   1.000
_cell.length_b   1.000
_cell.length_c   1.000
_cell.angle_alpha   90.00
_cell.angle_beta   90.00
_cell.angle_gamma   90.00
#
_symmetry.space_group_name_H-M   'P 1'
#
loop_
_entity.id
_entity.type
_entity.pdbx_description
1 polymer ?
#
loop_
_entity_poly.entity_id
_entity_poly.type
_entity_poly.pdbx_seq_one_letter_code
_entity_poly.pdbx_strand_id
1 'polypeptide(L)'
;MLFRSTADTERLRVLKKRLEQVIDANPVLKQFRPQLLIDITSEGLRIQIVDTRNRPMFDLSSAKVQPYMSVILREIGPVLNELPNKITLAGHTDATPYVLGSKSYSNWELSADRANASRRELIGGGMTEQKVLRVMGVASTMDLNKADPLDPVNRRISIVVLNRRAQTQIEQENVSGSDAGLKLDAQKDGASQLREGTSKPSPGATKYPEKP
;
A
#
# COMPACT_ATOMS: atom_id res chain seq x y z
N MET A 1 -22.30 15.36 12.94
CA MET A 1 -21.22 14.50 12.46
C MET A 1 -20.96 13.25 13.31
N LEU A 2 -21.24 13.24 14.60
CA LEU A 2 -21.00 12.12 15.53
C LEU A 2 -21.75 10.81 15.19
N PHE A 3 -23.00 10.87 14.75
CA PHE A 3 -23.81 9.68 14.46
C PHE A 3 -23.36 8.83 13.27
N ARG A 4 -22.70 9.43 12.26
CA ARG A 4 -22.16 8.66 11.12
C ARG A 4 -20.88 7.91 11.45
N SER A 5 -20.09 8.43 12.38
CA SER A 5 -18.84 7.80 12.86
C SER A 5 -19.12 6.55 13.71
N THR A 6 -20.17 6.57 14.53
CA THR A 6 -20.57 5.43 15.36
C THR A 6 -21.10 4.27 14.52
N ALA A 7 -21.94 4.54 13.51
CA ALA A 7 -22.48 3.51 12.62
C ALA A 7 -21.38 2.85 11.76
N ASP A 8 -20.39 3.59 11.32
CA ASP A 8 -19.26 3.06 10.55
C ASP A 8 -18.37 2.17 11.43
N THR A 9 -18.09 2.62 12.65
CA THR A 9 -17.35 1.82 13.65
C THR A 9 -18.09 0.52 14.00
N GLU A 10 -19.41 0.56 14.13
CA GLU A 10 -20.19 -0.63 14.43
C GLU A 10 -20.16 -1.65 13.27
N ARG A 11 -20.24 -1.20 12.03
CA ARG A 11 -20.08 -2.07 10.86
C ARG A 11 -18.70 -2.77 10.86
N LEU A 12 -17.64 -2.04 11.19
CA LEU A 12 -16.30 -2.61 11.30
C LEU A 12 -16.18 -3.62 12.45
N ARG A 13 -16.89 -3.42 13.56
CA ARG A 13 -16.97 -4.41 14.64
C ARG A 13 -17.71 -5.68 14.22
N VAL A 14 -18.78 -5.54 13.46
CA VAL A 14 -19.50 -6.68 12.87
C VAL A 14 -18.58 -7.46 11.92
N LEU A 15 -17.84 -6.76 11.05
CA LEU A 15 -16.87 -7.38 10.16
C LEU A 15 -15.75 -8.11 10.95
N LYS A 16 -15.25 -7.50 12.02
CA LYS A 16 -14.28 -8.15 12.91
C LYS A 16 -14.81 -9.48 13.43
N LYS A 17 -16.03 -9.48 14.00
CA LYS A 17 -16.66 -10.71 14.49
C LYS A 17 -16.84 -11.76 13.38
N ARG A 18 -17.21 -11.31 12.18
CA ARG A 18 -17.36 -12.20 11.03
C ARG A 18 -16.04 -12.85 10.64
N LEU A 19 -14.94 -12.08 10.58
CA LEU A 19 -13.60 -12.62 10.34
C LEU A 19 -13.18 -13.63 11.41
N GLU A 20 -13.40 -13.31 12.68
CA GLU A 20 -13.09 -14.22 13.79
C GLU A 20 -13.88 -15.52 13.68
N GLN A 21 -15.17 -15.46 13.33
CA GLN A 21 -16.01 -16.64 13.08
C GLN A 21 -15.48 -17.51 11.93
N VAL A 22 -15.08 -16.91 10.80
CA VAL A 22 -14.51 -17.63 9.66
C VAL A 22 -13.21 -18.31 10.06
N ILE A 23 -12.35 -17.63 10.81
CA ILE A 23 -11.08 -18.18 11.31
C ILE A 23 -11.36 -19.38 12.25
N ASP A 24 -12.28 -19.22 13.19
CA ASP A 24 -12.56 -20.26 14.20
C ASP A 24 -13.31 -21.47 13.62
N ALA A 25 -14.13 -21.25 12.58
CA ALA A 25 -14.88 -22.31 11.90
C ALA A 25 -14.02 -23.14 10.94
N ASN A 26 -12.92 -22.58 10.42
CA ASN A 26 -12.03 -23.27 9.49
C ASN A 26 -10.85 -23.92 10.26
N PRO A 27 -10.74 -25.26 10.33
CA PRO A 27 -9.68 -25.94 11.07
C PRO A 27 -8.26 -25.55 10.60
N VAL A 28 -8.11 -25.22 9.32
CA VAL A 28 -6.83 -24.77 8.74
C VAL A 28 -6.47 -23.39 9.26
N LEU A 29 -7.43 -22.44 9.26
CA LEU A 29 -7.19 -21.08 9.74
C LEU A 29 -6.99 -21.03 11.26
N LYS A 30 -7.74 -21.83 12.00
CA LYS A 30 -7.70 -21.86 13.48
C LYS A 30 -6.30 -22.13 14.02
N GLN A 31 -5.51 -22.99 13.38
CA GLN A 31 -4.13 -23.26 13.78
C GLN A 31 -3.19 -22.03 13.61
N PHE A 32 -3.57 -21.06 12.77
CA PHE A 32 -2.82 -19.82 12.56
C PHE A 32 -3.36 -18.62 13.35
N ARG A 33 -4.38 -18.83 14.18
CA ARG A 33 -4.99 -17.78 15.01
C ARG A 33 -3.95 -16.94 15.80
N PRO A 34 -2.85 -17.51 16.36
CA PRO A 34 -1.83 -16.74 17.05
C PRO A 34 -1.04 -15.77 16.16
N GLN A 35 -1.05 -15.99 14.82
CA GLN A 35 -0.41 -15.09 13.86
C GLN A 35 -1.35 -14.00 13.33
N LEU A 36 -2.64 -14.04 13.69
CA LEU A 36 -3.67 -13.13 13.21
C LEU A 36 -4.07 -12.15 14.32
N LEU A 37 -3.64 -10.90 14.20
CA LEU A 37 -3.99 -9.82 15.11
C LEU A 37 -5.07 -8.96 14.45
N ILE A 38 -6.25 -8.87 15.08
CA ILE A 38 -7.41 -8.17 14.53
C ILE A 38 -7.92 -7.16 15.55
N ASP A 39 -7.80 -5.86 15.24
CA ASP A 39 -8.16 -4.77 16.15
C ASP A 39 -8.81 -3.58 15.42
N ILE A 40 -9.59 -2.80 16.18
CA ILE A 40 -10.17 -1.54 15.70
C ILE A 40 -9.20 -0.41 16.04
N THR A 41 -8.85 0.38 15.04
CA THR A 41 -7.97 1.54 15.14
C THR A 41 -8.72 2.83 14.76
N SER A 42 -8.05 3.97 14.87
CA SER A 42 -8.58 5.27 14.41
C SER A 42 -8.80 5.32 12.90
N GLU A 43 -8.11 4.48 12.11
CA GLU A 43 -8.23 4.43 10.65
C GLU A 43 -9.29 3.41 10.18
N GLY A 44 -9.61 2.41 11.02
CA GLY A 44 -10.57 1.36 10.67
C GLY A 44 -10.26 0.03 11.34
N LEU A 45 -10.67 -1.08 10.71
CA LEU A 45 -10.36 -2.42 11.16
C LEU A 45 -9.00 -2.85 10.60
N ARG A 46 -8.06 -3.09 11.48
CA ARG A 46 -6.71 -3.55 11.13
C ARG A 46 -6.62 -5.06 11.35
N ILE A 47 -6.15 -5.75 10.33
CA ILE A 47 -5.84 -7.18 10.32
C ILE A 47 -4.34 -7.27 10.06
N GLN A 48 -3.58 -7.84 10.99
CA GLN A 48 -2.16 -8.07 10.81
C GLN A 48 -1.88 -9.57 10.82
N ILE A 49 -1.12 -10.02 9.85
CA ILE A 49 -0.59 -11.37 9.78
C ILE A 49 0.90 -11.25 10.06
N VAL A 50 1.36 -11.88 11.15
CA VAL A 50 2.73 -11.76 11.66
C VAL A 50 3.51 -13.06 11.46
N ASP A 51 4.81 -12.92 11.22
CA ASP A 51 5.73 -14.06 11.24
C ASP A 51 5.94 -14.58 12.65
N THR A 52 6.21 -15.86 12.75
CA THR A 52 6.79 -16.48 13.94
C THR A 52 8.10 -17.20 13.54
N ARG A 53 8.93 -17.52 14.53
CA ARG A 53 10.25 -18.17 14.29
C ARG A 53 10.17 -19.42 13.42
N ASN A 54 9.09 -20.20 13.55
CA ASN A 54 8.93 -21.48 12.87
C ASN A 54 7.91 -21.46 11.73
N ARG A 55 7.30 -20.32 11.43
CA ARG A 55 6.25 -20.19 10.40
C ARG A 55 6.38 -18.86 9.66
N PRO A 56 7.35 -18.73 8.75
CA PRO A 56 7.52 -17.55 7.94
C PRO A 56 6.40 -17.45 6.89
N MET A 57 5.84 -16.28 6.68
CA MET A 57 4.80 -16.03 5.66
C MET A 57 5.32 -16.11 4.23
N PHE A 58 6.59 -15.83 4.03
CA PHE A 58 7.26 -15.78 2.73
C PHE A 58 8.56 -16.63 2.75
N ASP A 59 9.03 -17.02 1.59
CA ASP A 59 10.36 -17.59 1.45
C ASP A 59 11.42 -16.56 1.90
N LEU A 60 12.57 -17.04 2.34
CA LEU A 60 13.66 -16.20 2.83
C LEU A 60 14.07 -15.17 1.76
N SER A 61 14.18 -13.91 2.14
CA SER A 61 14.54 -12.79 1.26
C SER A 61 13.73 -12.72 -0.05
N SER A 62 12.49 -13.19 -0.02
CA SER A 62 11.62 -13.31 -1.19
C SER A 62 10.20 -12.77 -0.88
N ALA A 63 9.46 -12.44 -1.93
CA ALA A 63 8.04 -12.15 -1.88
C ALA A 63 7.17 -13.37 -2.26
N LYS A 64 7.77 -14.55 -2.43
CA LYS A 64 7.01 -15.78 -2.69
C LYS A 64 6.26 -16.19 -1.44
N VAL A 65 4.94 -16.25 -1.56
CA VAL A 65 4.03 -16.54 -0.46
C VAL A 65 4.07 -18.01 -0.11
N GLN A 66 4.15 -18.33 1.18
CA GLN A 66 4.04 -19.71 1.66
C GLN A 66 2.63 -20.27 1.44
N PRO A 67 2.47 -21.58 1.17
CA PRO A 67 1.17 -22.19 0.87
C PRO A 67 0.10 -21.92 1.94
N TYR A 68 0.45 -21.98 3.21
CA TYR A 68 -0.50 -21.72 4.30
C TYR A 68 -0.96 -20.25 4.34
N MET A 69 -0.05 -19.32 4.02
CA MET A 69 -0.37 -17.90 3.95
C MET A 69 -1.32 -17.59 2.79
N SER A 70 -1.12 -18.24 1.62
CA SER A 70 -2.07 -18.17 0.52
C SER A 70 -3.47 -18.60 0.94
N VAL A 71 -3.60 -19.72 1.70
CA VAL A 71 -4.90 -20.18 2.22
C VAL A 71 -5.51 -19.11 3.13
N ILE A 72 -4.76 -18.54 4.07
CA ILE A 72 -5.26 -17.49 4.97
C ILE A 72 -5.80 -16.28 4.17
N LEU A 73 -5.01 -15.78 3.22
CA LEU A 73 -5.38 -14.60 2.44
C LEU A 73 -6.60 -14.87 1.54
N ARG A 74 -6.67 -16.04 0.92
CA ARG A 74 -7.78 -16.43 0.05
C ARG A 74 -9.08 -16.60 0.82
N GLU A 75 -9.04 -17.10 2.04
CA GLU A 75 -10.23 -17.23 2.90
C GLU A 75 -10.70 -15.87 3.46
N ILE A 76 -9.78 -14.96 3.78
CA ILE A 76 -10.10 -13.61 4.25
C ILE A 76 -10.66 -12.74 3.11
N GLY A 77 -10.16 -12.92 1.88
CA GLY A 77 -10.49 -12.08 0.74
C GLY A 77 -11.99 -11.85 0.51
N PRO A 78 -12.82 -12.90 0.38
CA PRO A 78 -14.27 -12.77 0.19
C PRO A 78 -14.97 -12.03 1.32
N VAL A 79 -14.54 -12.23 2.58
CA VAL A 79 -15.13 -11.58 3.76
C VAL A 79 -14.96 -10.06 3.70
N LEU A 80 -13.83 -9.58 3.13
CA LEU A 80 -13.60 -8.14 2.97
C LEU A 80 -14.57 -7.48 2.00
N ASN A 81 -15.25 -8.25 1.13
CA ASN A 81 -16.28 -7.71 0.24
C ASN A 81 -17.61 -7.39 0.95
N GLU A 82 -17.86 -7.94 2.15
CA GLU A 82 -19.12 -7.75 2.88
C GLU A 82 -19.40 -6.27 3.22
N LEU A 83 -18.36 -5.43 3.29
CA LEU A 83 -18.51 -3.99 3.46
C LEU A 83 -18.04 -3.22 2.21
N PRO A 84 -18.63 -2.06 1.91
CA PRO A 84 -18.21 -1.23 0.77
C PRO A 84 -16.85 -0.53 0.97
N ASN A 85 -16.33 -0.53 2.18
CA ASN A 85 -15.10 0.16 2.57
C ASN A 85 -13.90 -0.29 1.74
N LYS A 86 -13.02 0.65 1.39
CA LYS A 86 -11.74 0.37 0.74
C LYS A 86 -10.73 -0.16 1.75
N ILE A 87 -9.68 -0.79 1.23
CA ILE A 87 -8.58 -1.29 2.06
C ILE A 87 -7.24 -0.67 1.65
N THR A 88 -6.33 -0.59 2.61
CA THR A 88 -4.90 -0.40 2.35
C THR A 88 -4.13 -1.64 2.77
N LEU A 89 -3.05 -1.95 2.05
CA LEU A 89 -2.12 -3.01 2.41
C LEU A 89 -0.74 -2.42 2.66
N ALA A 90 -0.09 -2.86 3.72
CA ALA A 90 1.29 -2.50 4.01
C ALA A 90 2.12 -3.76 4.32
N GLY A 91 3.30 -3.85 3.68
CA GLY A 91 4.30 -4.85 4.00
C GLY A 91 5.38 -4.27 4.91
N HIS A 92 5.82 -5.07 5.87
CA HIS A 92 6.85 -4.70 6.85
C HIS A 92 7.94 -5.78 6.88
N THR A 93 9.19 -5.36 7.11
CA THR A 93 10.31 -6.25 7.42
C THR A 93 10.75 -6.04 8.88
N ASP A 94 11.56 -6.93 9.40
CA ASP A 94 12.41 -6.63 10.55
C ASP A 94 13.61 -5.77 10.12
N ALA A 95 14.45 -5.39 11.07
CA ALA A 95 15.63 -4.57 10.83
C ALA A 95 16.84 -5.35 10.26
N THR A 96 16.68 -6.65 9.94
CA THR A 96 17.75 -7.43 9.31
C THR A 96 18.09 -6.81 7.94
N PRO A 97 19.36 -6.42 7.69
CA PRO A 97 19.74 -5.89 6.39
C PRO A 97 19.48 -6.89 5.27
N TYR A 98 18.93 -6.44 4.15
CA TYR A 98 18.78 -7.28 2.97
C TYR A 98 20.15 -7.50 2.31
N VAL A 99 20.61 -8.74 2.30
CA VAL A 99 21.97 -9.07 1.82
C VAL A 99 22.00 -9.78 0.46
N LEU A 100 20.83 -10.21 -0.05
CA LEU A 100 20.70 -10.91 -1.32
C LEU A 100 20.18 -9.96 -2.39
N GLY A 101 21.06 -9.40 -3.22
CA GLY A 101 20.57 -8.63 -4.36
C GLY A 101 21.53 -7.55 -4.85
N SER A 102 21.07 -6.85 -5.88
CA SER A 102 21.74 -5.68 -6.43
C SER A 102 21.68 -4.51 -5.43
N LYS A 103 22.54 -3.52 -5.61
CA LYS A 103 22.53 -2.27 -4.81
C LYS A 103 21.18 -1.52 -4.87
N SER A 104 20.28 -1.92 -5.78
CA SER A 104 18.97 -1.30 -6.01
C SER A 104 17.80 -2.05 -5.34
N TYR A 105 18.02 -3.12 -4.57
CA TYR A 105 16.97 -3.89 -3.89
C TYR A 105 17.27 -4.00 -2.41
N SER A 106 16.35 -3.54 -1.59
CA SER A 106 16.46 -3.44 -0.13
C SER A 106 15.17 -3.90 0.57
N ASN A 107 15.09 -3.72 1.86
CA ASN A 107 13.86 -3.97 2.63
C ASN A 107 12.66 -3.10 2.17
N TRP A 108 12.90 -1.97 1.51
CA TRP A 108 11.85 -1.15 0.92
C TRP A 108 11.13 -1.87 -0.22
N GLU A 109 11.90 -2.35 -1.20
CA GLU A 109 11.36 -3.11 -2.33
C GLU A 109 10.77 -4.43 -1.85
N LEU A 110 11.47 -5.17 -0.98
CA LEU A 110 10.99 -6.44 -0.44
C LEU A 110 9.63 -6.29 0.25
N SER A 111 9.45 -5.28 1.09
CA SER A 111 8.20 -5.04 1.80
C SER A 111 7.06 -4.68 0.85
N ALA A 112 7.33 -3.87 -0.19
CA ALA A 112 6.36 -3.51 -1.21
C ALA A 112 5.94 -4.74 -2.05
N ASP A 113 6.90 -5.56 -2.46
CA ASP A 113 6.65 -6.79 -3.23
C ASP A 113 5.83 -7.81 -2.43
N ARG A 114 6.11 -7.95 -1.12
CA ARG A 114 5.32 -8.81 -0.21
C ARG A 114 3.89 -8.31 -0.04
N ALA A 115 3.69 -6.99 0.09
CA ALA A 115 2.35 -6.40 0.12
C ALA A 115 1.59 -6.67 -1.19
N ASN A 116 2.24 -6.52 -2.35
CA ASN A 116 1.64 -6.83 -3.65
C ASN A 116 1.36 -8.32 -3.85
N ALA A 117 2.24 -9.20 -3.38
CA ALA A 117 1.99 -10.64 -3.41
C ALA A 117 0.76 -11.00 -2.57
N SER A 118 0.62 -10.41 -1.38
CA SER A 118 -0.55 -10.60 -0.52
C SER A 118 -1.84 -10.07 -1.16
N ARG A 119 -1.77 -8.92 -1.85
CA ARG A 119 -2.90 -8.38 -2.64
C ARG A 119 -3.37 -9.37 -3.69
N ARG A 120 -2.44 -9.98 -4.43
CA ARG A 120 -2.78 -10.99 -5.45
C ARG A 120 -3.47 -12.21 -4.87
N GLU A 121 -3.04 -12.67 -3.69
CA GLU A 121 -3.68 -13.80 -3.02
C GLU A 121 -5.09 -13.47 -2.53
N LEU A 122 -5.32 -12.27 -1.96
CA LEU A 122 -6.65 -11.80 -1.57
C LEU A 122 -7.61 -11.78 -2.78
N ILE A 123 -7.16 -11.24 -3.92
CA ILE A 123 -7.94 -11.19 -5.17
C ILE A 123 -8.16 -12.61 -5.72
N GLY A 124 -7.12 -13.46 -5.70
CA GLY A 124 -7.23 -14.86 -6.11
C GLY A 124 -8.21 -15.68 -5.27
N GLY A 125 -8.47 -15.26 -4.02
CA GLY A 125 -9.50 -15.81 -3.13
C GLY A 125 -10.91 -15.24 -3.38
N GLY A 126 -11.05 -14.22 -4.25
CA GLY A 126 -12.34 -13.64 -4.57
C GLY A 126 -12.57 -12.23 -4.03
N MET A 127 -11.57 -11.58 -3.44
CA MET A 127 -11.68 -10.15 -3.13
C MET A 127 -11.76 -9.32 -4.41
N THR A 128 -12.67 -8.37 -4.46
CA THR A 128 -12.81 -7.44 -5.58
C THR A 128 -11.59 -6.49 -5.64
N GLU A 129 -10.92 -6.39 -6.78
CA GLU A 129 -9.71 -5.58 -6.94
C GLU A 129 -9.95 -4.10 -6.62
N GLN A 130 -11.11 -3.56 -6.96
CA GLN A 130 -11.51 -2.18 -6.68
C GLN A 130 -11.59 -1.84 -5.19
N LYS A 131 -11.52 -2.84 -4.31
CA LYS A 131 -11.39 -2.65 -2.85
C LYS A 131 -10.07 -2.01 -2.48
N VAL A 132 -9.02 -2.29 -3.23
CA VAL A 132 -7.67 -1.82 -2.90
C VAL A 132 -7.53 -0.34 -3.24
N LEU A 133 -7.29 0.48 -2.24
CA LEU A 133 -7.03 1.92 -2.40
C LEU A 133 -5.54 2.20 -2.50
N ARG A 134 -4.72 1.53 -1.68
CA ARG A 134 -3.27 1.76 -1.62
C ARG A 134 -2.53 0.50 -1.20
N VAL A 135 -1.34 0.28 -1.80
CA VAL A 135 -0.38 -0.74 -1.40
C VAL A 135 0.95 -0.06 -1.09
N MET A 136 1.59 -0.42 0.04
CA MET A 136 2.80 0.23 0.53
C MET A 136 3.82 -0.79 1.00
N GLY A 137 5.11 -0.49 0.77
CA GLY A 137 6.23 -1.07 1.50
C GLY A 137 6.76 -0.04 2.49
N VAL A 138 6.94 -0.43 3.74
CA VAL A 138 7.43 0.48 4.78
C VAL A 138 8.71 -0.03 5.46
N ALA A 139 9.32 -1.06 4.90
CA ALA A 139 10.54 -1.69 5.43
C ALA A 139 10.41 -1.97 6.94
N SER A 140 11.44 -1.63 7.73
CA SER A 140 11.50 -1.75 9.20
C SER A 140 11.24 -0.42 9.94
N THR A 141 10.51 0.53 9.30
CA THR A 141 10.30 1.86 9.91
C THR A 141 9.24 1.88 11.00
N MET A 142 8.39 0.85 11.06
CA MET A 142 7.25 0.76 11.99
C MET A 142 7.26 -0.58 12.72
N ASP A 143 8.17 -0.78 13.67
CA ASP A 143 8.28 -2.01 14.43
C ASP A 143 7.05 -2.24 15.32
N LEU A 144 6.56 -3.48 15.31
CA LEU A 144 5.53 -3.95 16.24
C LEU A 144 6.17 -4.21 17.61
N ASN A 145 7.32 -4.91 17.63
CA ASN A 145 8.17 -5.05 18.80
C ASN A 145 9.34 -4.06 18.72
N LYS A 146 9.18 -2.90 19.35
CA LYS A 146 10.21 -1.84 19.39
C LYS A 146 11.40 -2.20 20.27
N ALA A 147 11.24 -3.14 21.21
CA ALA A 147 12.31 -3.56 22.10
C ALA A 147 13.31 -4.48 21.41
N ASP A 148 12.87 -5.23 20.41
CA ASP A 148 13.70 -6.08 19.55
C ASP A 148 13.38 -5.85 18.08
N PRO A 149 14.12 -4.97 17.38
CA PRO A 149 13.91 -4.69 15.97
C PRO A 149 14.11 -5.90 15.03
N LEU A 150 14.79 -6.96 15.50
CA LEU A 150 15.02 -8.20 14.76
C LEU A 150 13.96 -9.28 15.01
N ASP A 151 13.00 -9.00 15.91
CA ASP A 151 11.93 -9.95 16.21
C ASP A 151 11.14 -10.31 14.94
N PRO A 152 10.90 -11.62 14.67
CA PRO A 152 10.07 -12.08 13.56
C PRO A 152 8.69 -11.41 13.47
N VAL A 153 8.08 -11.02 14.58
CA VAL A 153 6.76 -10.34 14.60
C VAL A 153 6.77 -9.01 13.87
N ASN A 154 7.95 -8.37 13.68
CA ASN A 154 8.09 -7.16 12.89
C ASN A 154 7.87 -7.42 11.39
N ARG A 155 8.19 -8.63 10.89
CA ARG A 155 7.83 -9.05 9.55
C ARG A 155 6.34 -9.37 9.52
N ARG A 156 5.56 -8.50 8.91
CA ARG A 156 4.10 -8.64 8.86
C ARG A 156 3.50 -8.03 7.62
N ILE A 157 2.30 -8.51 7.30
CA ILE A 157 1.38 -7.85 6.37
C ILE A 157 0.26 -7.22 7.18
N SER A 158 0.02 -5.95 6.96
CA SER A 158 -1.06 -5.19 7.58
C SER A 158 -2.12 -4.85 6.53
N ILE A 159 -3.36 -5.23 6.78
CA ILE A 159 -4.54 -4.91 5.97
C ILE A 159 -5.42 -4.01 6.83
N VAL A 160 -5.75 -2.81 6.36
CA VAL A 160 -6.66 -1.90 7.06
C VAL A 160 -7.91 -1.71 6.22
N VAL A 161 -9.07 -2.18 6.72
CA VAL A 161 -10.38 -1.82 6.18
C VAL A 161 -10.70 -0.43 6.68
N LEU A 162 -10.61 0.54 5.79
CA LEU A 162 -10.67 1.96 6.13
C LEU A 162 -12.07 2.37 6.60
N ASN A 163 -12.15 3.16 7.66
CA ASN A 163 -13.36 3.91 7.91
C ASN A 163 -13.52 5.06 6.89
N ARG A 164 -14.72 5.63 6.80
CA ARG A 164 -15.02 6.69 5.83
C ARG A 164 -14.07 7.89 5.93
N ARG A 165 -13.69 8.27 7.16
CA ARG A 165 -12.81 9.42 7.39
C ARG A 165 -11.43 9.18 6.81
N ALA A 166 -10.81 8.05 7.13
CA ALA A 166 -9.49 7.69 6.63
C ALA A 166 -9.48 7.51 5.11
N GLN A 167 -10.52 6.87 4.55
CA GLN A 167 -10.67 6.73 3.10
C GLN A 167 -10.73 8.09 2.41
N THR A 168 -11.61 8.99 2.86
CA THR A 168 -11.76 10.33 2.26
C THR A 168 -10.47 11.13 2.36
N GLN A 169 -9.74 11.03 3.48
CA GLN A 169 -8.46 11.72 3.63
C GLN A 169 -7.44 11.26 2.58
N ILE A 170 -7.28 9.94 2.38
CA ILE A 170 -6.35 9.39 1.36
C ILE A 170 -6.78 9.79 -0.05
N GLU A 171 -8.08 9.78 -0.35
CA GLU A 171 -8.61 10.19 -1.65
C GLU A 171 -8.37 11.69 -1.92
N GLN A 172 -8.51 12.53 -0.91
CA GLN A 172 -8.24 13.98 -1.02
C GLN A 172 -6.76 14.31 -1.19
N GLU A 173 -5.87 13.60 -0.52
CA GLU A 173 -4.42 13.74 -0.70
C GLU A 173 -4.02 13.53 -2.17
N ASN A 174 -4.65 12.58 -2.86
CA ASN A 174 -4.41 12.30 -4.27
C ASN A 174 -4.96 13.39 -5.22
N VAL A 175 -6.11 14.00 -4.90
CA VAL A 175 -6.73 15.05 -5.73
C VAL A 175 -5.99 16.38 -5.61
N SER A 176 -5.58 16.76 -4.41
CA SER A 176 -4.85 18.02 -4.18
C SER A 176 -3.50 18.08 -4.92
N GLY A 177 -2.87 16.93 -5.15
CA GLY A 177 -1.64 16.84 -5.96
C GLY A 177 -1.86 17.05 -7.45
N SER A 178 -3.00 16.64 -8.00
CA SER A 178 -3.33 16.80 -9.43
C SER A 178 -3.69 18.23 -9.82
N ASP A 179 -4.43 18.95 -8.95
CA ASP A 179 -4.81 20.34 -9.21
C ASP A 179 -3.62 21.32 -9.15
N ALA A 180 -2.60 21.02 -8.34
CA ALA A 180 -1.38 21.82 -8.29
C ALA A 180 -0.52 21.65 -9.56
N GLY A 181 -0.50 20.46 -10.16
CA GLY A 181 0.19 20.17 -11.42
C GLY A 181 -0.43 20.90 -12.61
N LEU A 182 -1.76 20.83 -12.73
CA LEU A 182 -2.50 21.48 -13.82
C LEU A 182 -2.39 23.02 -13.82
N LYS A 183 -2.26 23.66 -12.65
CA LYS A 183 -2.05 25.11 -12.54
C LYS A 183 -0.65 25.55 -12.93
N LEU A 184 0.36 24.72 -12.75
CA LEU A 184 1.74 25.00 -13.17
C LEU A 184 1.90 24.99 -14.70
N ASP A 185 1.21 24.09 -15.40
CA ASP A 185 1.25 23.98 -16.85
C ASP A 185 0.49 25.15 -17.52
N ALA A 186 -0.66 25.54 -16.99
CA ALA A 186 -1.43 26.69 -17.49
C ALA A 186 -0.68 28.03 -17.35
N GLN A 187 0.22 28.13 -16.39
CA GLN A 187 1.02 29.36 -16.17
C GLN A 187 2.27 29.41 -17.06
N LYS A 188 2.74 28.28 -17.55
CA LYS A 188 3.86 28.21 -18.52
C LYS A 188 3.42 28.59 -19.94
N ASP A 189 2.23 28.17 -20.36
CA ASP A 189 1.71 28.48 -21.69
C ASP A 189 1.33 29.97 -21.85
N GLY A 190 0.92 30.66 -20.78
CA GLY A 190 0.65 32.10 -20.80
C GLY A 190 1.91 32.98 -20.91
N ALA A 191 3.07 32.48 -20.54
CA ALA A 191 4.34 33.25 -20.60
C ALA A 191 5.05 33.15 -21.94
N SER A 192 4.70 32.19 -22.79
CA SER A 192 5.30 31.98 -24.12
C SER A 192 4.69 32.87 -25.21
N GLN A 193 3.46 33.35 -25.04
CA GLN A 193 2.78 34.16 -26.07
C GLN A 193 3.11 35.66 -26.03
N LEU A 194 3.85 36.15 -25.04
CA LEU A 194 4.22 37.55 -24.90
C LEU A 194 5.59 37.93 -25.47
N ARG A 195 6.28 37.06 -26.18
CA ARG A 195 7.62 37.32 -26.73
C ARG A 195 7.73 37.30 -28.25
N GLU A 196 6.64 37.18 -29.00
CA GLU A 196 6.67 37.33 -30.48
C GLU A 196 6.01 38.65 -30.89
N GLY A 197 6.77 39.71 -30.85
CA GLY A 197 6.36 41.00 -31.40
C GLY A 197 7.40 42.06 -31.16
N THR A 198 8.50 42.00 -31.86
CA THR A 198 9.30 43.14 -32.40
C THR A 198 10.69 42.65 -32.80
N SER A 199 10.91 42.40 -34.10
CA SER A 199 12.19 42.63 -34.71
C SER A 199 12.03 43.00 -36.19
N LYS A 200 12.27 44.26 -36.48
CA LYS A 200 12.48 44.79 -37.85
C LYS A 200 13.82 44.30 -38.40
N PRO A 201 13.95 44.11 -39.72
CA PRO A 201 15.16 43.64 -40.33
C PRO A 201 16.12 44.79 -40.67
N SER A 202 17.40 44.52 -40.63
CA SER A 202 18.44 45.34 -41.27
C SER A 202 19.37 44.49 -42.15
N PRO A 203 19.79 45.00 -43.34
CA PRO A 203 20.47 44.22 -44.37
C PRO A 203 21.98 44.42 -44.33
N GLY A 204 22.72 43.46 -44.88
CA GLY A 204 24.13 43.67 -45.14
C GLY A 204 24.93 42.40 -45.36
N ALA A 205 25.13 42.08 -46.63
CA ALA A 205 25.98 41.01 -47.16
C ALA A 205 27.46 41.21 -46.86
N THR A 206 28.24 40.14 -46.74
CA THR A 206 29.43 39.90 -47.58
C THR A 206 30.02 38.49 -47.38
N LYS A 207 30.06 37.78 -48.45
CA LYS A 207 30.98 36.80 -49.07
C LYS A 207 32.10 36.13 -48.25
N TYR A 208 32.12 34.83 -48.44
CA TYR A 208 33.23 33.88 -48.25
C TYR A 208 34.43 34.22 -49.19
N PRO A 209 35.64 33.69 -48.90
CA PRO A 209 36.11 32.63 -49.78
C PRO A 209 36.68 31.39 -49.05
N GLU A 210 36.73 30.32 -49.86
CA GLU A 210 37.31 29.00 -49.59
C GLU A 210 38.84 29.00 -49.45
N LYS A 211 39.32 28.05 -48.68
CA LYS A 211 40.40 27.06 -48.76
C LYS A 211 41.82 27.49 -49.26
N PRO A 212 42.85 26.72 -48.93
CA PRO A 212 42.99 25.26 -49.09
C PRO A 212 43.06 24.44 -47.80
#